data_75c37534fc996af889fd5832ae9d17a7
#
_entry.id   75c37534fc996af889fd5832ae9d17a7
#
_cell.length_a   1.000
_cell.length_b   1.000
_cell.length_c   1.000
_cell.angle_alpha   90.00
_cell.angle_beta   90.00
_cell.angle_gamma   90.00
#
_symmetry.space_group_name_H-M   'P 1'
#
loop_
_entity.id
_entity.type
_entity.pdbx_description
1 polymer ?
#
loop_
_entity_poly.entity_id
_entity_poly.type
_entity_poly.pdbx_seq_one_letter_code
_entity_poly.pdbx_strand_id
1 'polypeptide(L)'
;MRTLLTLALLAPLTMAQDYTWREALNAIRHVETGSHKTGLGVVGDNGKALGPYQIWSPYWIDARMDYGTHASCLSDKAYSEHIVKRYMLRYSRKCTTRLLEGRGTLADIERISRIHNGGPKGYTKLATRKYWVLVQKRLAYNRNASIMAP
;
A
#
# COMPACT_ATOMS: atom_id res chain seq x y z
N MET A 1 -46.66 37.26 16.66
CA MET A 1 -45.55 37.05 15.74
C MET A 1 -44.60 36.03 16.36
N ARG A 2 -44.55 34.82 15.83
CA ARG A 2 -43.61 33.76 16.30
C ARG A 2 -42.46 33.67 15.29
N THR A 3 -41.28 34.10 15.72
CA THR A 3 -40.05 34.02 14.94
C THR A 3 -39.53 32.57 15.01
N LEU A 4 -39.59 31.84 13.88
CA LEU A 4 -38.98 30.54 13.74
C LEU A 4 -37.46 30.75 13.55
N LEU A 5 -36.68 30.35 14.53
CA LEU A 5 -35.21 30.29 14.44
C LEU A 5 -34.85 29.00 13.69
N THR A 6 -34.44 29.13 12.43
CA THR A 6 -33.95 27.99 11.64
C THR A 6 -32.50 27.71 12.04
N LEU A 7 -32.30 26.65 12.84
CA LEU A 7 -30.96 26.17 13.18
C LEU A 7 -30.38 25.41 11.99
N ALA A 8 -29.49 26.07 11.26
CA ALA A 8 -28.74 25.41 10.18
C ALA A 8 -27.72 24.44 10.81
N LEU A 9 -27.95 23.12 10.68
CA LEU A 9 -27.00 22.09 11.02
C LEU A 9 -25.85 22.15 9.98
N LEU A 10 -24.74 22.76 10.37
CA LEU A 10 -23.46 22.65 9.64
C LEU A 10 -22.94 21.21 9.85
N ALA A 11 -23.18 20.34 8.89
CA ALA A 11 -22.51 19.07 8.83
C ALA A 11 -20.99 19.31 8.70
N PRO A 12 -20.14 18.66 9.52
CA PRO A 12 -18.70 18.82 9.37
C PRO A 12 -18.29 18.34 7.96
N LEU A 13 -17.66 19.22 7.16
CA LEU A 13 -16.95 18.80 5.97
C LEU A 13 -15.82 17.87 6.42
N THR A 14 -16.05 16.57 6.35
CA THR A 14 -14.97 15.58 6.45
C THR A 14 -14.09 15.77 5.21
N MET A 15 -13.00 16.53 5.36
CA MET A 15 -11.97 16.63 4.34
C MET A 15 -11.52 15.21 4.00
N ALA A 16 -11.65 14.84 2.73
CA ALA A 16 -11.15 13.56 2.25
C ALA A 16 -9.66 13.49 2.60
N GLN A 17 -9.29 12.54 3.46
CA GLN A 17 -7.94 12.46 3.98
C GLN A 17 -7.02 11.89 2.90
N ASP A 18 -6.09 12.70 2.41
CA ASP A 18 -5.11 12.28 1.40
C ASP A 18 -4.14 11.23 1.94
N TYR A 19 -3.73 10.33 1.05
CA TYR A 19 -2.78 9.25 1.35
C TYR A 19 -1.52 9.39 0.52
N THR A 20 -0.41 8.97 1.10
CA THR A 20 0.91 8.98 0.46
C THR A 20 1.34 7.59 0.02
N TRP A 21 2.27 7.55 -0.92
CA TRP A 21 2.95 6.33 -1.33
C TRP A 21 3.66 5.63 -0.15
N ARG A 22 4.25 6.42 0.76
CA ARG A 22 4.95 5.89 1.94
C ARG A 22 4.01 5.18 2.91
N GLU A 23 2.82 5.73 3.14
CA GLU A 23 1.81 5.08 3.98
C GLU A 23 1.36 3.74 3.38
N ALA A 24 1.12 3.72 2.07
CA ALA A 24 0.76 2.50 1.36
C ALA A 24 1.85 1.42 1.48
N LEU A 25 3.11 1.78 1.21
CA LEU A 25 4.25 0.86 1.33
C LEU A 25 4.42 0.33 2.75
N ASN A 26 4.32 1.19 3.76
CA ASN A 26 4.46 0.77 5.16
C ASN A 26 3.37 -0.23 5.57
N ALA A 27 2.13 -0.02 5.13
CA ALA A 27 1.04 -0.93 5.43
C ALA A 27 1.20 -2.28 4.71
N ILE A 28 1.54 -2.26 3.41
CA ILE A 28 1.81 -3.47 2.62
C ILE A 28 2.95 -4.27 3.25
N ARG A 29 4.10 -3.64 3.52
CA ARG A 29 5.25 -4.31 4.15
C ARG A 29 4.86 -5.01 5.45
N HIS A 30 4.07 -4.33 6.30
CA HIS A 30 3.66 -4.91 7.56
C HIS A 30 2.76 -6.15 7.38
N VAL A 31 1.89 -6.13 6.38
CA VAL A 31 1.03 -7.29 6.07
C VAL A 31 1.87 -8.45 5.55
N GLU A 32 2.91 -8.18 4.75
CA GLU A 32 3.79 -9.20 4.17
C GLU A 32 4.74 -9.84 5.19
N THR A 33 5.32 -9.05 6.09
CA THR A 33 6.40 -9.52 6.97
C THR A 33 6.10 -9.36 8.46
N GLY A 34 4.88 -8.95 8.82
CA GLY A 34 4.39 -8.86 10.20
C GLY A 34 5.22 -7.93 11.06
N SER A 35 5.59 -8.43 12.25
CA SER A 35 6.39 -7.69 13.24
C SER A 35 7.87 -7.56 12.89
N HIS A 36 8.34 -8.18 11.81
CA HIS A 36 9.74 -8.06 11.40
C HIS A 36 10.08 -6.60 11.09
N LYS A 37 11.04 -6.01 11.82
CA LYS A 37 11.30 -4.57 11.85
C LYS A 37 11.57 -3.98 10.45
N THR A 38 12.36 -4.65 9.64
CA THR A 38 12.75 -4.22 8.29
C THR A 38 12.14 -5.04 7.17
N GLY A 39 11.82 -6.32 7.43
CA GLY A 39 11.44 -7.33 6.45
C GLY A 39 12.62 -7.87 5.63
N LEU A 40 13.86 -7.38 5.88
CA LEU A 40 15.06 -7.90 5.21
C LEU A 40 15.36 -9.32 5.65
N GLY A 41 15.87 -10.15 4.73
CA GLY A 41 16.16 -11.56 4.98
C GLY A 41 14.93 -12.47 5.06
N VAL A 42 13.71 -11.92 5.02
CA VAL A 42 12.49 -12.73 5.10
C VAL A 42 12.25 -13.45 3.77
N VAL A 43 12.08 -14.77 3.88
CA VAL A 43 11.80 -15.67 2.76
C VAL A 43 10.47 -16.37 3.03
N GLY A 44 9.53 -16.23 2.12
CA GLY A 44 8.21 -16.86 2.18
C GLY A 44 7.96 -17.82 1.02
N ASP A 45 6.79 -18.46 1.06
CA ASP A 45 6.29 -19.30 -0.03
C ASP A 45 7.31 -20.34 -0.55
N ASN A 46 7.94 -21.07 0.37
CA ASN A 46 8.96 -22.08 0.04
C ASN A 46 10.11 -21.52 -0.84
N GLY A 47 10.59 -20.33 -0.52
CA GLY A 47 11.70 -19.70 -1.21
C GLY A 47 11.34 -18.81 -2.39
N LYS A 48 10.06 -18.65 -2.71
CA LYS A 48 9.60 -17.90 -3.90
C LYS A 48 9.38 -16.41 -3.64
N ALA A 49 8.97 -16.06 -2.42
CA ALA A 49 8.66 -14.71 -2.01
C ALA A 49 9.82 -14.13 -1.19
N LEU A 50 10.41 -13.01 -1.63
CA LEU A 50 11.64 -12.48 -1.05
C LEU A 50 11.46 -11.07 -0.49
N GLY A 51 12.05 -10.86 0.68
CA GLY A 51 12.28 -9.56 1.31
C GLY A 51 11.04 -8.86 1.84
N PRO A 52 11.13 -7.53 2.09
CA PRO A 52 10.11 -6.76 2.80
C PRO A 52 8.71 -6.80 2.20
N TYR A 53 8.63 -6.97 0.90
CA TYR A 53 7.38 -6.95 0.12
C TYR A 53 7.04 -8.31 -0.49
N GLN A 54 7.72 -9.39 -0.04
CA GLN A 54 7.48 -10.76 -0.49
C GLN A 54 7.36 -10.87 -2.02
N ILE A 55 8.35 -10.28 -2.71
CA ILE A 55 8.38 -10.18 -4.17
C ILE A 55 8.69 -11.53 -4.79
N TRP A 56 7.84 -11.99 -5.71
CA TRP A 56 8.06 -13.19 -6.50
C TRP A 56 8.85 -12.89 -7.78
N SER A 57 9.56 -13.87 -8.31
CA SER A 57 10.36 -13.71 -9.56
C SER A 57 9.53 -13.16 -10.73
N PRO A 58 8.30 -13.62 -11.04
CA PRO A 58 7.48 -13.01 -12.10
C PRO A 58 7.17 -11.52 -11.85
N TYR A 59 6.93 -11.14 -10.59
CA TYR A 59 6.72 -9.74 -10.23
C TYR A 59 7.96 -8.89 -10.51
N TRP A 60 9.14 -9.39 -10.11
CA TRP A 60 10.42 -8.75 -10.36
C TRP A 60 10.69 -8.60 -11.88
N ILE A 61 10.45 -9.64 -12.69
CA ILE A 61 10.58 -9.59 -14.15
C ILE A 61 9.67 -8.52 -14.73
N ASP A 62 8.41 -8.46 -14.31
CA ASP A 62 7.42 -7.49 -14.79
C ASP A 62 7.75 -6.05 -14.41
N ALA A 63 8.47 -5.83 -13.32
CA ALA A 63 8.95 -4.51 -12.90
C ALA A 63 10.03 -3.98 -13.86
N ARG A 64 10.65 -4.85 -14.68
CA ARG A 64 11.67 -4.49 -15.68
C ARG A 64 12.81 -3.67 -15.07
N MET A 65 13.42 -4.22 -14.04
CA MET A 65 14.59 -3.59 -13.44
C MET A 65 15.78 -3.67 -14.40
N ASP A 66 16.55 -2.62 -14.44
CA ASP A 66 17.76 -2.47 -15.24
C ASP A 66 19.05 -2.75 -14.44
N TYR A 67 18.92 -3.02 -13.14
CA TYR A 67 20.01 -3.39 -12.24
C TYR A 67 19.53 -4.34 -11.14
N GLY A 68 20.49 -4.99 -10.49
CA GLY A 68 20.22 -5.92 -9.40
C GLY A 68 19.61 -7.24 -9.84
N THR A 69 19.24 -8.07 -8.90
CA THR A 69 18.65 -9.39 -9.11
C THR A 69 17.43 -9.56 -8.23
N HIS A 70 16.60 -10.58 -8.46
CA HIS A 70 15.50 -10.92 -7.55
C HIS A 70 15.99 -11.17 -6.12
N ALA A 71 17.17 -11.82 -5.96
CA ALA A 71 17.77 -12.07 -4.65
C ALA A 71 18.16 -10.78 -3.90
N SER A 72 18.40 -9.67 -4.59
CA SER A 72 18.71 -8.37 -3.97
C SER A 72 17.56 -7.86 -3.08
N CYS A 73 16.33 -8.36 -3.26
CA CYS A 73 15.20 -8.05 -2.39
C CYS A 73 15.43 -8.47 -0.92
N LEU A 74 16.30 -9.44 -0.67
CA LEU A 74 16.59 -9.91 0.69
C LEU A 74 17.44 -8.93 1.51
N SER A 75 18.30 -8.17 0.86
CA SER A 75 19.28 -7.31 1.52
C SER A 75 19.05 -5.81 1.31
N ASP A 76 18.25 -5.43 0.30
CA ASP A 76 18.03 -4.03 -0.06
C ASP A 76 16.54 -3.67 -0.08
N LYS A 77 16.12 -2.95 0.98
CA LYS A 77 14.75 -2.46 1.09
C LYS A 77 14.41 -1.40 0.05
N ALA A 78 15.34 -0.49 -0.25
CA ALA A 78 15.13 0.58 -1.23
C ALA A 78 14.96 -0.01 -2.64
N TYR A 79 15.75 -1.03 -2.97
CA TYR A 79 15.60 -1.80 -4.19
C TYR A 79 14.23 -2.47 -4.29
N SER A 80 13.78 -3.13 -3.23
CA SER A 80 12.46 -3.75 -3.16
C SER A 80 11.33 -2.73 -3.35
N GLU A 81 11.43 -1.56 -2.72
CA GLU A 81 10.47 -0.45 -2.88
C GLU A 81 10.46 0.08 -4.33
N HIS A 82 11.61 0.14 -4.96
CA HIS A 82 11.73 0.54 -6.36
C HIS A 82 11.04 -0.47 -7.31
N ILE A 83 11.20 -1.76 -7.06
CA ILE A 83 10.49 -2.82 -7.79
C ILE A 83 8.97 -2.64 -7.67
N VAL A 84 8.46 -2.48 -6.44
CA VAL A 84 7.02 -2.27 -6.21
C VAL A 84 6.53 -1.03 -6.95
N LYS A 85 7.28 0.08 -6.89
CA LYS A 85 6.93 1.31 -7.60
C LYS A 85 6.86 1.10 -9.11
N ARG A 86 7.87 0.48 -9.73
CA ARG A 86 7.91 0.23 -11.18
C ARG A 86 6.75 -0.67 -11.63
N TYR A 87 6.51 -1.73 -10.88
CA TYR A 87 5.39 -2.64 -11.12
C TYR A 87 4.04 -1.91 -11.05
N MET A 88 3.83 -1.08 -10.03
CA MET A 88 2.59 -0.32 -9.87
C MET A 88 2.43 0.79 -10.91
N LEU A 89 3.49 1.45 -11.34
CA LEU A 89 3.45 2.38 -12.47
C LEU A 89 3.06 1.71 -13.78
N ARG A 90 3.37 0.41 -13.94
CA ARG A 90 2.93 -0.37 -15.10
C ARG A 90 1.44 -0.73 -15.04
N TYR A 91 0.94 -1.21 -13.91
CA TYR A 91 -0.38 -1.80 -13.81
C TYR A 91 -1.45 -0.92 -13.14
N SER A 92 -1.05 0.15 -12.49
CA SER A 92 -1.94 1.10 -11.79
C SER A 92 -1.39 2.53 -11.78
N ARG A 93 -0.91 3.02 -12.92
CA ARG A 93 -0.23 4.31 -13.05
C ARG A 93 -0.96 5.47 -12.37
N LYS A 94 -2.25 5.66 -12.66
CA LYS A 94 -3.02 6.79 -12.10
C LYS A 94 -3.04 6.80 -10.57
N CYS A 95 -3.31 5.64 -9.95
CA CYS A 95 -3.34 5.51 -8.48
C CYS A 95 -1.95 5.74 -7.90
N THR A 96 -0.92 5.12 -8.51
CA THR A 96 0.47 5.25 -8.07
C THR A 96 0.95 6.70 -8.13
N THR A 97 0.64 7.41 -9.23
CA THR A 97 1.02 8.82 -9.38
C THR A 97 0.36 9.69 -8.31
N ARG A 98 -0.95 9.55 -8.06
CA ARG A 98 -1.63 10.30 -6.99
C ARG A 98 -1.00 10.07 -5.62
N LEU A 99 -0.68 8.82 -5.30
CA LEU A 99 -0.02 8.47 -4.03
C LEU A 99 1.39 9.05 -3.92
N LEU A 100 2.16 9.06 -5.01
CA LEU A 100 3.50 9.67 -5.06
C LEU A 100 3.45 11.19 -4.88
N GLU A 101 2.39 11.83 -5.34
CA GLU A 101 2.15 13.27 -5.21
C GLU A 101 1.48 13.64 -3.86
N GLY A 102 1.23 12.68 -2.97
CA GLY A 102 0.63 12.91 -1.66
C GLY A 102 -0.87 13.27 -1.70
N ARG A 103 -1.55 12.98 -2.79
CA ARG A 103 -3.00 13.23 -3.00
C ARG A 103 -3.77 11.95 -3.36
N GLY A 104 -3.28 10.83 -2.86
CA GLY A 104 -3.93 9.52 -3.05
C GLY A 104 -5.18 9.37 -2.21
N THR A 105 -6.08 8.50 -2.64
CA THR A 105 -7.28 8.11 -1.91
C THR A 105 -7.13 6.72 -1.29
N LEU A 106 -8.02 6.38 -0.36
CA LEU A 106 -8.09 5.02 0.20
C LEU A 106 -8.35 3.97 -0.91
N ALA A 107 -9.16 4.30 -1.91
CA ALA A 107 -9.41 3.45 -3.07
C ALA A 107 -8.15 3.23 -3.93
N ASP A 108 -7.24 4.22 -3.99
CA ASP A 108 -5.96 4.05 -4.67
C ASP A 108 -5.08 3.03 -3.95
N ILE A 109 -5.04 3.07 -2.61
CA ILE A 109 -4.29 2.09 -1.83
C ILE A 109 -4.94 0.71 -1.94
N GLU A 110 -6.28 0.61 -1.91
CA GLU A 110 -6.96 -0.67 -2.15
C GLU A 110 -6.50 -1.28 -3.47
N ARG A 111 -6.54 -0.49 -4.54
CA ARG A 111 -6.18 -0.96 -5.86
C ARG A 111 -4.75 -1.48 -5.94
N ILE A 112 -3.77 -0.69 -5.48
CA ILE A 112 -2.37 -1.12 -5.52
C ILE A 112 -2.11 -2.32 -4.62
N SER A 113 -2.71 -2.38 -3.43
CA SER A 113 -2.56 -3.50 -2.49
C SER A 113 -3.09 -4.81 -3.08
N ARG A 114 -4.25 -4.76 -3.71
CA ARG A 114 -4.85 -5.94 -4.33
C ARG A 114 -4.12 -6.38 -5.59
N ILE A 115 -3.53 -5.45 -6.36
CA ILE A 115 -2.63 -5.76 -7.47
C ILE A 115 -1.33 -6.35 -6.94
N HIS A 116 -0.78 -5.83 -5.84
CA HIS A 116 0.42 -6.37 -5.21
C HIS A 116 0.24 -7.85 -4.84
N ASN A 117 -0.84 -8.18 -4.17
CA ASN A 117 -1.13 -9.54 -3.71
C ASN A 117 -1.57 -10.48 -4.83
N GLY A 118 -2.34 -9.99 -5.80
CA GLY A 118 -3.02 -10.85 -6.79
C GLY A 118 -2.49 -10.74 -8.23
N GLY A 119 -1.43 -9.97 -8.46
CA GLY A 119 -0.90 -9.70 -9.80
C GLY A 119 -1.68 -8.65 -10.58
N PRO A 120 -1.43 -8.47 -11.89
CA PRO A 120 -2.01 -7.38 -12.69
C PRO A 120 -3.54 -7.28 -12.64
N LYS A 121 -4.22 -8.41 -12.53
CA LYS A 121 -5.70 -8.50 -12.39
C LYS A 121 -6.15 -8.62 -10.92
N GLY A 122 -5.26 -8.40 -9.96
CA GLY A 122 -5.55 -8.59 -8.53
C GLY A 122 -6.75 -7.79 -8.04
N TYR A 123 -6.92 -6.57 -8.54
CA TYR A 123 -8.05 -5.72 -8.15
C TYR A 123 -9.44 -6.31 -8.46
N THR A 124 -9.56 -7.15 -9.48
CA THR A 124 -10.83 -7.80 -9.85
C THR A 124 -11.06 -9.15 -9.15
N LYS A 125 -10.03 -9.72 -8.50
CA LYS A 125 -10.11 -11.02 -7.84
C LYS A 125 -10.76 -10.92 -6.46
N LEU A 126 -11.76 -11.75 -6.15
CA LEU A 126 -12.37 -11.80 -4.81
C LEU A 126 -11.38 -12.23 -3.74
N ALA A 127 -10.47 -13.15 -4.05
CA ALA A 127 -9.47 -13.67 -3.11
C ALA A 127 -8.58 -12.57 -2.50
N THR A 128 -8.31 -11.47 -3.23
CA THR A 128 -7.48 -10.36 -2.73
C THR A 128 -8.18 -9.42 -1.76
N ARG A 129 -9.50 -9.56 -1.57
CA ARG A 129 -10.26 -8.73 -0.62
C ARG A 129 -9.82 -8.95 0.82
N LYS A 130 -9.50 -10.20 1.19
CA LYS A 130 -8.98 -10.51 2.53
C LYS A 130 -7.66 -9.79 2.80
N TYR A 131 -6.78 -9.76 1.81
CA TYR A 131 -5.52 -9.01 1.90
C TYR A 131 -5.75 -7.51 2.08
N TRP A 132 -6.68 -6.94 1.33
CA TRP A 132 -7.06 -5.53 1.47
C TRP A 132 -7.53 -5.19 2.90
N VAL A 133 -8.36 -6.02 3.50
CA VAL A 133 -8.83 -5.81 4.89
C VAL A 133 -7.65 -5.70 5.87
N LEU A 134 -6.60 -6.51 5.70
CA LEU A 134 -5.40 -6.44 6.54
C LEU A 134 -4.64 -5.12 6.33
N VAL A 135 -4.45 -4.71 5.07
CA VAL A 135 -3.79 -3.45 4.73
C VAL A 135 -4.57 -2.26 5.29
N GLN A 136 -5.89 -2.25 5.15
CA GLN A 136 -6.76 -1.18 5.66
C GLN A 136 -6.68 -1.05 7.18
N LYS A 137 -6.72 -2.16 7.90
CA LYS A 137 -6.53 -2.17 9.36
C LYS A 137 -5.17 -1.61 9.76
N ARG A 138 -4.12 -1.94 9.02
CA ARG A 138 -2.77 -1.44 9.31
C ARG A 138 -2.63 0.04 9.02
N LEU A 139 -3.24 0.55 7.95
CA LEU A 139 -3.29 1.99 7.67
C LEU A 139 -3.94 2.78 8.81
N ALA A 140 -5.10 2.32 9.27
CA ALA A 140 -5.80 2.96 10.39
C ALA A 140 -4.95 2.96 11.67
N TYR A 141 -4.32 1.83 12.00
CA TYR A 141 -3.42 1.73 13.14
C TYR A 141 -2.25 2.72 13.05
N ASN A 142 -1.57 2.80 11.89
CA ASN A 142 -0.42 3.67 11.70
C ASN A 142 -0.80 5.16 11.85
N ARG A 143 -1.95 5.57 11.32
CA ARG A 143 -2.43 6.95 11.45
C ARG A 143 -2.79 7.31 12.89
N ASN A 144 -3.50 6.43 13.59
CA ASN A 144 -3.83 6.64 15.00
C ASN A 144 -2.56 6.73 15.86
N ALA A 145 -1.58 5.88 15.63
CA ALA A 145 -0.30 5.93 16.34
C ALA A 145 0.46 7.25 16.08
N SER A 146 0.40 7.80 14.87
CA SER A 146 1.03 9.09 14.54
C SER A 146 0.35 10.29 15.21
N ILE A 147 -0.96 10.21 15.47
CA ILE A 147 -1.72 11.27 16.17
C ILE A 147 -1.41 11.25 17.67
N MET A 148 -1.12 10.08 18.23
CA MET A 148 -0.88 9.87 19.67
C MET A 148 0.61 10.00 20.05
N ALA A 149 1.51 10.16 19.10
CA ALA A 149 2.92 10.40 19.36
C ALA A 149 3.10 11.83 19.90
N PRO A 150 3.80 12.02 21.06
CA PRO A 150 4.02 13.33 21.67
C PRO A 150 4.90 14.26 20.82
#